data_cfff75fe418e8095b7069415a4f1df96
#
_entry.id   cfff75fe418e8095b7069415a4f1df96
#
_cell.length_a   1.000
_cell.length_b   1.000
_cell.length_c   1.000
_cell.angle_alpha   90.00
_cell.angle_beta   90.00
_cell.angle_gamma   90.00
#
_symmetry.space_group_name_H-M   'P 1'
#
loop_
_entity.id
_entity.type
_entity.pdbx_description
1 polymer ?
#
loop_
_entity_poly.entity_id
_entity_poly.type
_entity_poly.pdbx_seq_one_letter_code
_entity_poly.pdbx_strand_id
1 'polypeptide(L)'
;MTLTQEQTATTTPTRQGLVDCDVHPIPKSIDEIRQYLPMPWRDRYTGGGRGLFGNPVHGSRLDSVPDAGGPPGSDPDFLRKQLLDEYGHAYAILMPRAFCNLHPDPDFGTAIAAAYNDWLADTWLSKYNGDGVFKGSITVNHHDPQAAAREIERWAGHPHFVQVMTDSGARAPFGQRQYHPIYEACVKHGLRFAIHPGTDGMGINVQPSPGYPTHYIEWHTCLSLAFQAHLVSFLTEGVFERFPEFGVVLVEGGVSWVAPLLWRLDAEWKALRSEVPWLTKAPSEYLRDHVRLSSQPLENPDNPQHLLSIFEMMDAEHILMFASDYPHWDFDSPTHAFPKLPEHLRRRIFSENAREWYGLA
;
A
#
# COMPACT_ATOMS: atom_id res chain seq x y z
N MET A 1 -1.73 1.46 55.57
CA MET A 1 -2.78 0.98 54.63
C MET A 1 -2.64 1.78 53.35
N THR A 2 -1.96 1.24 52.39
CA THR A 2 -1.69 1.86 51.08
C THR A 2 -2.70 1.28 50.09
N LEU A 3 -3.65 2.10 49.64
CA LEU A 3 -4.63 1.72 48.65
C LEU A 3 -3.95 1.74 47.26
N THR A 4 -3.75 0.58 46.69
CA THR A 4 -3.36 0.38 45.29
C THR A 4 -4.59 0.68 44.43
N GLN A 5 -4.52 1.75 43.63
CA GLN A 5 -5.51 1.98 42.56
C GLN A 5 -5.24 1.00 41.42
N GLU A 6 -6.13 0.05 41.24
CA GLU A 6 -6.22 -0.74 40.02
C GLU A 6 -6.60 0.20 38.85
N GLN A 7 -5.66 0.38 37.93
CA GLN A 7 -5.96 0.97 36.62
C GLN A 7 -6.76 -0.05 35.82
N THR A 8 -8.06 0.16 35.74
CA THR A 8 -8.93 -0.53 34.78
C THR A 8 -8.52 -0.11 33.38
N ALA A 9 -7.88 -1.01 32.65
CA ALA A 9 -7.67 -0.87 31.22
C ALA A 9 -9.06 -0.78 30.55
N THR A 10 -9.40 0.37 30.04
CA THR A 10 -10.57 0.57 29.18
C THR A 10 -10.30 -0.14 27.85
N THR A 11 -10.82 -1.34 27.70
CA THR A 11 -10.83 -2.01 26.39
C THR A 11 -11.72 -1.20 25.44
N THR A 12 -11.10 -0.56 24.46
CA THR A 12 -11.85 0.08 23.37
C THR A 12 -12.70 -1.01 22.69
N PRO A 13 -14.01 -0.83 22.49
CA PRO A 13 -14.84 -1.84 21.86
C PRO A 13 -14.34 -2.09 20.44
N THR A 14 -14.18 -3.37 20.07
CA THR A 14 -13.76 -3.78 18.73
C THR A 14 -14.80 -3.32 17.72
N ARG A 15 -14.41 -2.46 16.77
CA ARG A 15 -15.27 -1.97 15.70
C ARG A 15 -15.52 -3.12 14.71
N GLN A 16 -16.78 -3.53 14.55
CA GLN A 16 -17.13 -4.56 13.56
C GLN A 16 -17.16 -3.96 12.15
N GLY A 17 -16.81 -4.75 11.14
CA GLY A 17 -16.87 -4.35 9.73
C GLY A 17 -15.62 -4.68 8.93
N LEU A 18 -15.63 -4.26 7.67
CA LEU A 18 -14.55 -4.45 6.71
C LEU A 18 -13.34 -3.57 7.06
N VAL A 19 -12.16 -4.02 6.65
CA VAL A 19 -10.96 -3.19 6.61
C VAL A 19 -10.52 -3.10 5.15
N ASP A 20 -10.56 -1.89 4.60
CA ASP A 20 -10.13 -1.60 3.24
C ASP A 20 -8.69 -1.11 3.25
N CYS A 21 -7.81 -1.84 2.59
CA CYS A 21 -6.37 -1.58 2.64
C CYS A 21 -5.86 -0.68 1.51
N ASP A 22 -6.77 -0.18 0.64
CA ASP A 22 -6.39 0.70 -0.45
C ASP A 22 -7.51 1.69 -0.80
N VAL A 23 -7.36 2.91 -0.28
CA VAL A 23 -8.31 4.01 -0.49
C VAL A 23 -7.54 5.29 -0.77
N HIS A 24 -7.87 5.99 -1.87
CA HIS A 24 -7.12 7.13 -2.35
C HIS A 24 -7.76 8.48 -2.03
N PRO A 25 -7.28 9.18 -1.00
CA PRO A 25 -7.62 10.58 -0.79
C PRO A 25 -6.89 11.46 -1.82
N ILE A 26 -7.63 12.35 -2.46
CA ILE A 26 -7.11 13.27 -3.48
C ILE A 26 -7.28 14.71 -3.00
N PRO A 27 -6.28 15.61 -3.15
CA PRO A 27 -6.46 17.02 -2.86
C PRO A 27 -7.51 17.66 -3.77
N LYS A 28 -8.36 18.54 -3.24
CA LYS A 28 -9.36 19.28 -4.05
C LYS A 28 -8.73 20.15 -5.13
N SER A 29 -7.52 20.63 -4.86
CA SER A 29 -6.72 21.42 -5.80
C SER A 29 -5.23 21.31 -5.51
N ILE A 30 -4.41 21.73 -6.47
CA ILE A 30 -2.96 21.83 -6.30
C ILE A 30 -2.59 22.73 -5.11
N ASP A 31 -3.38 23.76 -4.84
CA ASP A 31 -3.07 24.74 -3.79
C ASP A 31 -3.21 24.15 -2.38
N GLU A 32 -4.03 23.11 -2.21
CA GLU A 32 -4.07 22.36 -0.94
C GLU A 32 -2.73 21.72 -0.57
N ILE A 33 -1.92 21.33 -1.56
CA ILE A 33 -0.58 20.78 -1.31
C ILE A 33 0.46 21.90 -1.28
N ARG A 34 0.35 22.90 -2.16
CA ARG A 34 1.30 24.02 -2.25
C ARG A 34 1.50 24.75 -0.94
N GLN A 35 0.46 24.89 -0.10
CA GLN A 35 0.59 25.58 1.18
C GLN A 35 1.57 24.91 2.15
N TYR A 36 1.78 23.59 2.03
CA TYR A 36 2.73 22.81 2.84
C TYR A 36 4.14 22.77 2.25
N LEU A 37 4.32 23.17 0.98
CA LEU A 37 5.63 23.15 0.34
C LEU A 37 6.47 24.38 0.72
N PRO A 38 7.74 24.21 1.14
CA PRO A 38 8.65 25.34 1.34
C PRO A 38 9.11 25.91 0.00
N MET A 39 9.61 27.18 0.03
CA MET A 39 10.33 27.75 -1.11
C MET A 39 11.69 27.04 -1.29
N PRO A 40 12.17 26.81 -2.51
CA PRO A 40 11.56 27.23 -3.80
C PRO A 40 10.58 26.19 -4.39
N TRP A 41 10.31 25.07 -3.69
CA TRP A 41 9.51 23.95 -4.22
C TRP A 41 8.06 24.32 -4.48
N ARG A 42 7.50 25.21 -3.66
CA ARG A 42 6.12 25.71 -3.84
C ARG A 42 5.85 26.26 -5.24
N ASP A 43 6.76 27.04 -5.78
CA ASP A 43 6.62 27.64 -7.10
C ASP A 43 6.85 26.63 -8.24
N ARG A 44 7.62 25.59 -7.97
CA ARG A 44 7.93 24.53 -8.94
C ARG A 44 6.86 23.44 -9.01
N TYR A 45 6.03 23.29 -7.98
CA TYR A 45 5.03 22.23 -7.92
C TYR A 45 3.84 22.55 -8.81
N THR A 46 3.59 21.70 -9.80
CA THR A 46 2.51 21.81 -10.78
C THR A 46 1.43 20.72 -10.65
N GLY A 47 1.49 19.96 -9.57
CA GLY A 47 0.61 18.81 -9.34
C GLY A 47 1.31 17.47 -9.61
N GLY A 48 0.58 16.37 -9.46
CA GLY A 48 1.06 15.03 -9.74
C GLY A 48 1.49 14.84 -11.19
N GLY A 49 2.36 13.88 -11.42
CA GLY A 49 2.85 13.55 -12.76
C GLY A 49 1.72 13.16 -13.70
N ARG A 50 1.91 13.47 -15.00
CA ARG A 50 1.04 12.91 -16.03
C ARG A 50 1.47 11.48 -16.30
N GLY A 51 0.53 10.52 -16.26
CA GLY A 51 0.76 9.16 -16.71
C GLY A 51 1.22 9.10 -18.16
N LEU A 52 1.89 8.00 -18.53
CA LEU A 52 2.30 7.74 -19.93
C LEU A 52 1.09 7.62 -20.84
N PHE A 53 -0.04 7.20 -20.31
CA PHE A 53 -1.27 6.93 -21.03
C PHE A 53 -2.43 7.73 -20.45
N GLY A 54 -3.45 8.01 -21.28
CA GLY A 54 -4.74 8.46 -20.77
C GLY A 54 -5.45 7.28 -20.07
N ASN A 55 -5.82 7.48 -18.81
CA ASN A 55 -6.57 6.47 -18.07
C ASN A 55 -7.98 6.29 -18.67
N PRO A 56 -8.53 5.05 -18.69
CA PRO A 56 -9.92 4.84 -19.05
C PRO A 56 -10.85 5.59 -18.08
N VAL A 57 -12.01 6.02 -18.57
CA VAL A 57 -13.04 6.73 -17.77
C VAL A 57 -12.48 7.79 -16.82
N HIS A 58 -11.49 8.55 -17.28
CA HIS A 58 -10.78 9.57 -16.48
C HIS A 58 -10.07 9.04 -15.22
N GLY A 59 -9.82 7.73 -15.15
CA GLY A 59 -9.12 7.07 -14.05
C GLY A 59 -9.95 6.83 -12.79
N SER A 60 -11.25 7.12 -12.80
CA SER A 60 -12.11 7.01 -11.63
C SER A 60 -13.49 6.45 -11.95
N ARG A 61 -14.19 5.97 -10.96
CA ARG A 61 -15.61 5.56 -11.04
C ARG A 61 -16.45 6.76 -11.48
N LEU A 62 -17.45 6.51 -12.34
CA LEU A 62 -18.31 7.56 -12.87
C LEU A 62 -19.16 8.25 -11.80
N ASP A 63 -19.51 7.54 -10.75
CA ASP A 63 -20.35 8.00 -9.63
C ASP A 63 -19.56 8.56 -8.44
N SER A 64 -18.22 8.65 -8.55
CA SER A 64 -17.36 9.08 -7.44
C SER A 64 -17.04 10.58 -7.41
N VAL A 65 -17.64 11.38 -8.32
CA VAL A 65 -17.52 12.83 -8.31
C VAL A 65 -18.38 13.41 -7.19
N PRO A 66 -17.81 14.14 -6.20
CA PRO A 66 -18.58 14.73 -5.12
C PRO A 66 -19.59 15.78 -5.60
N ASP A 67 -20.80 15.78 -5.01
CA ASP A 67 -21.84 16.79 -5.30
C ASP A 67 -21.35 18.22 -5.03
N ALA A 68 -20.48 18.39 -4.04
CA ALA A 68 -19.86 19.68 -3.69
C ALA A 68 -18.77 20.14 -4.67
N GLY A 69 -18.48 19.34 -5.70
CA GLY A 69 -17.39 19.58 -6.65
C GLY A 69 -16.03 19.12 -6.14
N GLY A 70 -15.05 19.09 -7.03
CA GLY A 70 -13.71 18.55 -6.80
C GLY A 70 -13.51 17.21 -7.52
N PRO A 71 -12.28 16.70 -7.55
CA PRO A 71 -12.00 15.38 -8.13
C PRO A 71 -12.54 14.23 -7.26
N PRO A 72 -12.79 13.05 -7.83
CA PRO A 72 -13.07 11.82 -7.07
C PRO A 72 -12.06 11.61 -5.94
N GLY A 73 -12.54 11.18 -4.76
CA GLY A 73 -11.69 10.98 -3.58
C GLY A 73 -11.28 12.26 -2.85
N SER A 74 -11.78 13.44 -3.23
CA SER A 74 -11.38 14.71 -2.60
C SER A 74 -12.28 15.18 -1.46
N ASP A 75 -13.42 14.54 -1.27
CA ASP A 75 -14.38 14.89 -0.23
C ASP A 75 -14.52 13.76 0.80
N PRO A 76 -14.06 13.97 2.05
CA PRO A 76 -14.11 12.94 3.08
C PRO A 76 -15.53 12.49 3.47
N ASP A 77 -16.50 13.41 3.47
CA ASP A 77 -17.88 13.09 3.83
C ASP A 77 -18.57 12.31 2.70
N PHE A 78 -18.29 12.66 1.45
CA PHE A 78 -18.77 11.93 0.29
C PHE A 78 -18.18 10.52 0.22
N LEU A 79 -16.86 10.39 0.41
CA LEU A 79 -16.17 9.10 0.47
C LEU A 79 -16.75 8.23 1.60
N ARG A 80 -16.92 8.81 2.80
CA ARG A 80 -17.52 8.11 3.93
C ARG A 80 -18.89 7.53 3.56
N LYS A 81 -19.78 8.32 2.99
CA LYS A 81 -21.10 7.89 2.57
C LYS A 81 -21.07 6.81 1.50
N GLN A 82 -20.27 7.00 0.44
CA GLN A 82 -20.27 6.13 -0.73
C GLN A 82 -19.49 4.82 -0.51
N LEU A 83 -18.49 4.81 0.37
CA LEU A 83 -17.66 3.64 0.64
C LEU A 83 -17.90 3.07 2.04
N LEU A 84 -17.68 3.88 3.08
CA LEU A 84 -17.63 3.34 4.43
C LEU A 84 -19.03 2.93 4.94
N ASP A 85 -20.01 3.81 4.79
CA ASP A 85 -21.35 3.57 5.29
C ASP A 85 -22.11 2.54 4.43
N GLU A 86 -21.93 2.61 3.10
CA GLU A 86 -22.61 1.70 2.18
C GLU A 86 -22.16 0.24 2.37
N TYR A 87 -20.87 -0.01 2.59
CA TYR A 87 -20.34 -1.37 2.71
C TYR A 87 -19.98 -1.78 4.14
N GLY A 88 -20.18 -0.91 5.13
CA GLY A 88 -19.96 -1.23 6.55
C GLY A 88 -18.48 -1.37 6.91
N HIS A 89 -17.65 -0.42 6.48
CA HIS A 89 -16.22 -0.42 6.81
C HIS A 89 -15.95 -0.06 8.27
N ALA A 90 -15.10 -0.82 8.91
CA ALA A 90 -14.54 -0.48 10.22
C ALA A 90 -13.34 0.45 10.09
N TYR A 91 -12.51 0.22 9.10
CA TYR A 91 -11.32 1.03 8.82
C TYR A 91 -11.08 1.16 7.31
N ALA A 92 -10.51 2.30 6.91
CA ALA A 92 -9.97 2.54 5.57
C ALA A 92 -8.53 3.03 5.69
N ILE A 93 -7.61 2.34 5.02
CA ILE A 93 -6.20 2.72 4.95
C ILE A 93 -6.03 3.68 3.78
N LEU A 94 -5.72 4.93 4.11
CA LEU A 94 -5.59 6.01 3.13
C LEU A 94 -4.20 6.02 2.50
N MET A 95 -4.16 5.96 1.17
CA MET A 95 -2.95 5.93 0.35
C MET A 95 -2.93 7.11 -0.64
N PRO A 96 -2.42 8.30 -0.24
CA PRO A 96 -2.39 9.46 -1.11
C PRO A 96 -1.42 9.30 -2.28
N ARG A 97 -1.82 9.75 -3.46
CA ARG A 97 -1.02 9.64 -4.70
C ARG A 97 -0.12 10.86 -4.88
N ALA A 98 1.01 10.90 -4.17
CA ALA A 98 1.93 12.04 -4.17
C ALA A 98 2.82 12.14 -5.40
N PHE A 99 3.08 11.02 -6.10
CA PHE A 99 4.00 10.94 -7.26
C PHE A 99 5.38 11.57 -6.99
N CYS A 100 5.84 11.53 -5.75
CA CYS A 100 7.07 12.18 -5.31
C CYS A 100 8.34 11.53 -5.91
N ASN A 101 8.26 10.26 -6.27
CA ASN A 101 9.36 9.46 -6.80
C ASN A 101 9.64 9.66 -8.31
N LEU A 102 8.91 10.57 -8.98
CA LEU A 102 9.13 10.85 -10.41
C LEU A 102 10.34 11.75 -10.68
N HIS A 103 10.74 12.53 -9.67
CA HIS A 103 11.65 13.64 -9.86
C HIS A 103 13.12 13.22 -9.74
N PRO A 104 13.99 13.65 -10.65
CA PRO A 104 15.44 13.42 -10.53
C PRO A 104 16.08 14.20 -9.36
N ASP A 105 15.43 15.27 -8.91
CA ASP A 105 15.83 16.08 -7.76
C ASP A 105 15.25 15.44 -6.47
N PRO A 106 16.07 14.76 -5.64
CA PRO A 106 15.57 14.05 -4.46
C PRO A 106 15.01 14.97 -3.39
N ASP A 107 15.54 16.21 -3.27
CA ASP A 107 15.06 17.18 -2.30
C ASP A 107 13.63 17.65 -2.66
N PHE A 108 13.37 17.84 -3.95
CA PHE A 108 12.03 18.17 -4.42
C PHE A 108 11.04 17.03 -4.19
N GLY A 109 11.41 15.80 -4.53
CA GLY A 109 10.58 14.62 -4.25
C GLY A 109 10.29 14.45 -2.76
N THR A 110 11.28 14.64 -1.91
CA THR A 110 11.14 14.59 -0.45
C THR A 110 10.22 15.69 0.08
N ALA A 111 10.32 16.91 -0.45
CA ALA A 111 9.43 18.01 -0.08
C ALA A 111 7.97 17.73 -0.46
N ILE A 112 7.73 17.11 -1.62
CA ILE A 112 6.38 16.69 -2.05
C ILE A 112 5.84 15.62 -1.09
N ALA A 113 6.61 14.59 -0.77
CA ALA A 113 6.20 13.55 0.18
C ALA A 113 5.80 14.14 1.53
N ALA A 114 6.63 15.02 2.10
CA ALA A 114 6.36 15.71 3.36
C ALA A 114 5.08 16.55 3.29
N ALA A 115 4.87 17.30 2.20
CA ALA A 115 3.67 18.12 2.03
C ALA A 115 2.38 17.28 1.97
N TYR A 116 2.41 16.11 1.33
CA TYR A 116 1.28 15.19 1.31
C TYR A 116 1.00 14.57 2.69
N ASN A 117 2.03 14.26 3.46
CA ASN A 117 1.86 13.75 4.81
C ASN A 117 1.26 14.82 5.74
N ASP A 118 1.72 16.07 5.66
CA ASP A 118 1.15 17.20 6.39
C ASP A 118 -0.33 17.42 6.02
N TRP A 119 -0.64 17.43 4.73
CA TRP A 119 -2.01 17.56 4.23
C TRP A 119 -2.92 16.41 4.70
N LEU A 120 -2.43 15.16 4.63
CA LEU A 120 -3.20 14.00 5.07
C LEU A 120 -3.50 14.07 6.57
N ALA A 121 -2.48 14.39 7.36
CA ALA A 121 -2.61 14.53 8.81
C ALA A 121 -3.60 15.65 9.20
N ASP A 122 -3.45 16.84 8.63
CA ASP A 122 -4.26 18.00 8.97
C ASP A 122 -5.70 17.89 8.48
N THR A 123 -5.91 17.32 7.29
CA THR A 123 -7.23 17.26 6.66
C THR A 123 -7.96 15.97 7.06
N TRP A 124 -7.46 14.84 6.64
CA TRP A 124 -8.17 13.56 6.75
C TRP A 124 -8.08 12.96 8.16
N LEU A 125 -6.87 12.92 8.74
CA LEU A 125 -6.63 12.20 9.98
C LEU A 125 -6.96 13.01 11.25
N SER A 126 -7.10 14.33 11.13
CA SER A 126 -7.51 15.19 12.24
C SER A 126 -8.94 15.67 12.09
N LYS A 127 -9.20 16.46 11.04
CA LYS A 127 -10.47 17.19 10.87
C LYS A 127 -11.67 16.28 10.63
N TYR A 128 -11.50 15.21 9.85
CA TYR A 128 -12.58 14.31 9.44
C TYR A 128 -12.52 12.92 10.08
N ASN A 129 -11.70 12.72 11.11
CA ASN A 129 -11.44 11.42 11.71
C ASN A 129 -11.76 11.35 13.21
N GLY A 130 -12.81 12.05 13.66
CA GLY A 130 -13.21 12.05 15.06
C GLY A 130 -13.56 10.67 15.63
N ASP A 131 -13.91 9.72 14.77
CA ASP A 131 -14.19 8.33 15.12
C ASP A 131 -13.01 7.37 14.87
N GLY A 132 -11.90 7.84 14.29
CA GLY A 132 -10.69 7.06 14.06
C GLY A 132 -10.77 6.00 12.96
N VAL A 133 -11.76 6.08 12.06
CA VAL A 133 -11.96 5.11 10.97
C VAL A 133 -10.89 5.20 9.90
N PHE A 134 -10.41 6.41 9.60
CA PHE A 134 -9.34 6.61 8.66
C PHE A 134 -7.98 6.32 9.29
N LYS A 135 -7.20 5.51 8.61
CA LYS A 135 -5.79 5.24 8.92
C LYS A 135 -4.95 5.73 7.74
N GLY A 136 -3.82 6.32 8.02
CA GLY A 136 -2.97 6.92 7.00
C GLY A 136 -1.73 6.09 6.69
N SER A 137 -1.17 6.36 5.53
CA SER A 137 0.13 5.88 5.09
C SER A 137 1.10 7.06 5.01
N ILE A 138 2.26 6.94 5.65
CA ILE A 138 3.34 7.92 5.55
C ILE A 138 3.98 7.75 4.16
N THR A 139 3.76 8.70 3.29
CA THR A 139 4.39 8.70 1.95
C THR A 139 5.87 9.07 2.06
N VAL A 140 6.74 8.31 1.38
CA VAL A 140 8.17 8.56 1.36
C VAL A 140 8.76 8.57 -0.05
N ASN A 141 9.78 9.37 -0.26
CA ASN A 141 10.61 9.34 -1.46
C ASN A 141 11.72 8.30 -1.31
N HIS A 142 11.56 7.12 -1.89
CA HIS A 142 12.55 6.03 -1.80
C HIS A 142 13.87 6.33 -2.55
N HIS A 143 13.92 7.37 -3.39
CA HIS A 143 15.17 7.81 -4.04
C HIS A 143 16.11 8.56 -3.09
N ASP A 144 15.62 8.98 -1.91
CA ASP A 144 16.43 9.45 -0.78
C ASP A 144 16.06 8.67 0.50
N PRO A 145 16.61 7.46 0.69
CA PRO A 145 16.26 6.62 1.83
C PRO A 145 16.56 7.23 3.21
N GLN A 146 17.55 8.12 3.29
CA GLN A 146 17.87 8.83 4.53
C GLN A 146 16.81 9.90 4.86
N ALA A 147 16.35 10.66 3.87
CA ALA A 147 15.26 11.60 4.05
C ALA A 147 13.95 10.87 4.34
N ALA A 148 13.70 9.74 3.67
CA ALA A 148 12.56 8.88 3.91
C ALA A 148 12.52 8.39 5.37
N ALA A 149 13.66 7.94 5.92
CA ALA A 149 13.77 7.54 7.32
C ALA A 149 13.45 8.70 8.28
N ARG A 150 13.94 9.91 8.01
CA ARG A 150 13.60 11.10 8.82
C ARG A 150 12.13 11.46 8.77
N GLU A 151 11.49 11.27 7.62
CA GLU A 151 10.05 11.52 7.45
C GLU A 151 9.21 10.49 8.23
N ILE A 152 9.62 9.23 8.24
CA ILE A 152 9.01 8.19 9.07
C ILE A 152 9.12 8.57 10.56
N GLU A 153 10.30 8.97 11.02
CA GLU A 153 10.52 9.44 12.40
C GLU A 153 9.60 10.60 12.77
N ARG A 154 9.36 11.53 11.84
CA ARG A 154 8.51 12.72 12.08
C ARG A 154 7.07 12.33 12.39
N TRP A 155 6.55 11.28 11.75
CA TRP A 155 5.13 10.90 11.83
C TRP A 155 4.83 9.64 12.63
N ALA A 156 5.84 8.85 13.00
CA ALA A 156 5.65 7.55 13.65
C ALA A 156 4.89 7.59 14.97
N GLY A 157 4.86 8.75 15.65
CA GLY A 157 4.08 8.95 16.89
C GLY A 157 2.61 9.32 16.67
N HIS A 158 2.19 9.56 15.44
CA HIS A 158 0.80 9.95 15.16
C HIS A 158 -0.15 8.73 15.22
N PRO A 159 -1.26 8.79 15.97
CA PRO A 159 -2.07 7.61 16.30
C PRO A 159 -2.82 6.98 15.12
N HIS A 160 -2.86 7.66 13.99
CA HIS A 160 -3.59 7.22 12.81
C HIS A 160 -2.70 6.83 11.62
N PHE A 161 -1.39 7.06 11.66
CA PHE A 161 -0.50 6.47 10.67
C PHE A 161 -0.16 5.03 11.07
N VAL A 162 -0.43 4.07 10.18
CA VAL A 162 -0.26 2.63 10.44
C VAL A 162 0.75 1.97 9.52
N GLN A 163 1.13 2.64 8.43
CA GLN A 163 2.14 2.14 7.49
C GLN A 163 2.93 3.27 6.84
N VAL A 164 4.03 2.89 6.22
CA VAL A 164 4.82 3.72 5.30
C VAL A 164 4.50 3.27 3.89
N MET A 165 4.32 4.20 2.94
CA MET A 165 4.07 3.84 1.54
C MET A 165 5.06 4.48 0.59
N THR A 166 5.33 3.77 -0.51
CA THR A 166 6.04 4.29 -1.68
C THR A 166 5.51 3.65 -2.95
N ASP A 167 5.85 4.23 -4.11
CA ASP A 167 5.47 3.64 -5.39
C ASP A 167 6.39 2.47 -5.78
N SER A 168 5.88 1.51 -6.57
CA SER A 168 6.64 0.36 -7.09
C SER A 168 7.65 0.74 -8.17
N GLY A 169 7.38 1.83 -8.90
CA GLY A 169 8.33 2.37 -9.88
C GLY A 169 9.62 2.83 -9.20
N ALA A 170 10.74 2.15 -9.45
CA ALA A 170 12.02 2.40 -8.82
C ALA A 170 13.17 2.20 -9.81
N ARG A 171 14.36 2.68 -9.46
CA ARG A 171 15.59 2.46 -10.24
C ARG A 171 16.31 1.16 -9.88
N ALA A 172 15.93 0.55 -8.76
CA ALA A 172 16.50 -0.70 -8.29
C ALA A 172 15.46 -1.46 -7.44
N PRO A 173 15.51 -2.80 -7.42
CA PRO A 173 14.62 -3.62 -6.58
C PRO A 173 14.81 -3.31 -5.08
N PHE A 174 13.72 -3.32 -4.34
CA PHE A 174 13.69 -2.86 -2.96
C PHE A 174 14.44 -3.74 -1.95
N GLY A 175 14.84 -4.97 -2.26
CA GLY A 175 15.72 -5.75 -1.39
C GLY A 175 17.10 -5.14 -1.19
N GLN A 176 17.58 -4.27 -2.09
CA GLN A 176 18.94 -3.75 -2.07
C GLN A 176 19.23 -2.86 -0.86
N ARG A 177 20.47 -2.93 -0.37
CA ARG A 177 20.93 -2.29 0.88
C ARG A 177 20.72 -0.78 0.96
N GLN A 178 20.63 -0.09 -0.16
CA GLN A 178 20.37 1.36 -0.17
C GLN A 178 19.05 1.74 0.52
N TYR A 179 18.07 0.83 0.57
CA TYR A 179 16.77 1.06 1.19
C TYR A 179 16.71 0.69 2.68
N HIS A 180 17.74 0.07 3.25
CA HIS A 180 17.78 -0.34 4.65
C HIS A 180 17.44 0.78 5.65
N PRO A 181 17.83 2.07 5.45
CA PRO A 181 17.42 3.14 6.36
C PRO A 181 15.91 3.26 6.54
N ILE A 182 15.13 2.98 5.47
CA ILE A 182 13.67 2.96 5.53
C ILE A 182 13.20 1.79 6.41
N TYR A 183 13.78 0.61 6.23
CA TYR A 183 13.39 -0.61 6.96
C TYR A 183 13.74 -0.51 8.45
N GLU A 184 14.90 0.05 8.77
CA GLU A 184 15.32 0.34 10.13
C GLU A 184 14.32 1.27 10.84
N ALA A 185 13.87 2.34 10.17
CA ALA A 185 12.86 3.24 10.70
C ALA A 185 11.49 2.55 10.85
N CYS A 186 11.06 1.75 9.86
CA CYS A 186 9.81 0.98 9.96
C CYS A 186 9.80 0.04 11.15
N VAL A 187 10.86 -0.77 11.32
CA VAL A 187 11.00 -1.72 12.44
C VAL A 187 11.01 -1.00 13.78
N LYS A 188 11.80 0.07 13.91
CA LYS A 188 11.90 0.87 15.13
C LYS A 188 10.55 1.36 15.63
N HIS A 189 9.64 1.67 14.72
CA HIS A 189 8.34 2.25 15.04
C HIS A 189 7.15 1.28 14.87
N GLY A 190 7.41 0.01 14.52
CA GLY A 190 6.37 -1.00 14.31
C GLY A 190 5.46 -0.71 13.12
N LEU A 191 5.94 0.06 12.12
CA LEU A 191 5.20 0.41 10.91
C LEU A 191 5.45 -0.61 9.79
N ARG A 192 4.42 -0.89 9.00
CA ARG A 192 4.53 -1.75 7.81
C ARG A 192 4.96 -0.95 6.60
N PHE A 193 5.64 -1.58 5.64
CA PHE A 193 6.10 -0.94 4.42
C PHE A 193 5.24 -1.35 3.23
N ALA A 194 4.44 -0.43 2.70
CA ALA A 194 3.56 -0.67 1.56
C ALA A 194 4.20 -0.19 0.26
N ILE A 195 4.05 -1.00 -0.78
CA ILE A 195 4.45 -0.70 -2.15
C ILE A 195 3.19 -0.66 -3.00
N HIS A 196 2.97 0.43 -3.73
CA HIS A 196 1.79 0.66 -4.54
C HIS A 196 2.21 1.04 -5.98
N PRO A 197 1.54 0.60 -7.06
CA PRO A 197 1.91 0.98 -8.43
C PRO A 197 1.60 2.45 -8.70
N GLY A 198 2.12 3.00 -9.80
CA GLY A 198 1.71 4.30 -10.29
C GLY A 198 2.79 5.22 -10.82
N THR A 199 4.03 4.93 -10.53
CA THR A 199 5.16 5.68 -11.13
C THR A 199 6.04 4.81 -12.03
N ASP A 200 5.58 3.60 -12.32
CA ASP A 200 6.28 2.62 -13.13
C ASP A 200 6.47 3.13 -14.56
N GLY A 201 7.72 3.27 -14.95
CA GLY A 201 8.11 3.84 -16.25
C GLY A 201 7.90 5.35 -16.40
N MET A 202 7.62 6.04 -15.30
CA MET A 202 7.44 7.49 -15.30
C MET A 202 8.66 8.19 -14.68
N GLY A 203 8.99 9.37 -15.19
CA GLY A 203 10.11 10.15 -14.70
C GLY A 203 11.44 9.38 -14.81
N ILE A 204 12.04 9.10 -13.68
CA ILE A 204 13.35 8.38 -13.59
C ILE A 204 13.18 6.89 -13.26
N ASN A 205 11.97 6.40 -13.18
CA ASN A 205 11.67 5.02 -12.80
C ASN A 205 11.67 4.09 -14.01
N VAL A 206 12.07 2.83 -13.79
CA VAL A 206 12.07 1.82 -14.84
C VAL A 206 10.66 1.28 -15.10
N GLN A 207 10.44 0.76 -16.30
CA GLN A 207 9.22 0.07 -16.67
C GLN A 207 9.12 -1.29 -15.97
N PRO A 208 7.90 -1.76 -15.63
CA PRO A 208 7.70 -3.13 -15.14
C PRO A 208 7.97 -4.17 -16.23
N SER A 209 7.69 -3.84 -17.50
CA SER A 209 7.94 -4.67 -18.67
C SER A 209 9.29 -4.36 -19.33
N PRO A 210 9.82 -5.23 -20.21
CA PRO A 210 11.04 -4.96 -20.95
C PRO A 210 10.78 -3.92 -22.05
N GLY A 211 10.89 -2.64 -21.70
CA GLY A 211 10.67 -1.51 -22.61
C GLY A 211 9.33 -0.83 -22.41
N TYR A 212 9.03 0.16 -23.28
CA TYR A 212 7.83 0.98 -23.16
C TYR A 212 6.64 0.32 -23.88
N PRO A 213 5.53 0.03 -23.16
CA PRO A 213 4.33 -0.51 -23.78
C PRO A 213 3.63 0.55 -24.66
N THR A 214 2.83 0.07 -25.62
CA THR A 214 2.09 0.93 -26.55
C THR A 214 0.75 1.36 -25.97
N HIS A 215 0.10 0.48 -25.20
CA HIS A 215 -1.27 0.71 -24.71
C HIS A 215 -1.33 0.65 -23.17
N TYR A 216 -2.29 1.38 -22.59
CA TYR A 216 -2.54 1.35 -21.15
C TYR A 216 -2.78 -0.08 -20.63
N ILE A 217 -3.55 -0.89 -21.33
CA ILE A 217 -3.82 -2.28 -20.93
C ILE A 217 -2.55 -3.14 -20.82
N GLU A 218 -1.54 -2.91 -21.67
CA GLU A 218 -0.26 -3.62 -21.56
C GLU A 218 0.47 -3.20 -20.28
N TRP A 219 0.53 -1.89 -20.03
CA TRP A 219 1.19 -1.34 -18.86
C TRP A 219 0.51 -1.81 -17.58
N HIS A 220 -0.80 -1.65 -17.47
CA HIS A 220 -1.59 -2.02 -16.30
C HIS A 220 -1.52 -3.52 -16.00
N THR A 221 -1.65 -4.38 -17.01
CA THR A 221 -1.51 -5.83 -16.85
C THR A 221 -0.11 -6.24 -16.38
N CYS A 222 0.94 -5.50 -16.78
CA CYS A 222 2.33 -5.81 -16.44
C CYS A 222 2.78 -5.23 -15.09
N LEU A 223 1.95 -4.48 -14.36
CA LEU A 223 2.33 -3.92 -13.05
C LEU A 223 2.78 -5.00 -12.06
N SER A 224 2.15 -6.17 -12.08
CA SER A 224 2.54 -7.31 -11.25
C SER A 224 4.02 -7.73 -11.39
N LEU A 225 4.67 -7.44 -12.52
CA LEU A 225 6.09 -7.79 -12.74
C LEU A 225 7.02 -6.98 -11.83
N ALA A 226 6.70 -5.72 -11.54
CA ALA A 226 7.46 -4.91 -10.58
C ALA A 226 7.38 -5.53 -9.18
N PHE A 227 6.20 -5.94 -8.74
CA PHE A 227 5.98 -6.58 -7.43
C PHE A 227 6.70 -7.92 -7.33
N GLN A 228 6.68 -8.74 -8.39
CA GLN A 228 7.44 -9.98 -8.45
C GLN A 228 8.94 -9.72 -8.27
N ALA A 229 9.49 -8.74 -8.98
CA ALA A 229 10.90 -8.38 -8.89
C ALA A 229 11.26 -7.86 -7.48
N HIS A 230 10.42 -7.03 -6.87
CA HIS A 230 10.63 -6.54 -5.50
C HIS A 230 10.57 -7.67 -4.49
N LEU A 231 9.59 -8.56 -4.57
CA LEU A 231 9.46 -9.70 -3.65
C LEU A 231 10.66 -10.63 -3.74
N VAL A 232 11.07 -11.01 -4.95
CA VAL A 232 12.29 -11.81 -5.15
C VAL A 232 13.50 -11.14 -4.53
N SER A 233 13.65 -9.83 -4.73
CA SER A 233 14.75 -9.06 -4.17
C SER A 233 14.73 -9.01 -2.63
N PHE A 234 13.59 -8.76 -1.98
CA PHE A 234 13.48 -8.82 -0.52
C PHE A 234 13.94 -10.16 0.05
N LEU A 235 13.53 -11.25 -0.61
CA LEU A 235 13.89 -12.60 -0.21
C LEU A 235 15.39 -12.87 -0.44
N THR A 236 15.87 -12.67 -1.65
CA THR A 236 17.26 -13.06 -2.03
C THR A 236 18.33 -12.15 -1.42
N GLU A 237 18.05 -10.88 -1.17
CA GLU A 237 18.95 -9.97 -0.45
C GLU A 237 18.92 -10.19 1.08
N GLY A 238 18.06 -11.09 1.57
CA GLY A 238 17.99 -11.46 2.98
C GLY A 238 17.44 -10.36 3.89
N VAL A 239 16.54 -9.52 3.37
CA VAL A 239 15.96 -8.41 4.14
C VAL A 239 15.24 -8.93 5.39
N PHE A 240 14.48 -10.01 5.28
CA PHE A 240 13.73 -10.59 6.41
C PHE A 240 14.61 -11.30 7.43
N GLU A 241 15.76 -11.80 7.03
CA GLU A 241 16.78 -12.31 7.97
C GLU A 241 17.44 -11.16 8.75
N ARG A 242 17.71 -10.04 8.06
CA ARG A 242 18.32 -8.86 8.68
C ARG A 242 17.37 -8.09 9.58
N PHE A 243 16.10 -8.04 9.20
CA PHE A 243 15.03 -7.30 9.87
C PHE A 243 13.85 -8.23 10.17
N PRO A 244 13.93 -9.10 11.19
CA PRO A 244 12.91 -10.12 11.46
C PRO A 244 11.52 -9.56 11.79
N GLU A 245 11.41 -8.31 12.21
CA GLU A 245 10.14 -7.64 12.52
C GLU A 245 9.59 -6.82 11.33
N PHE A 246 10.36 -6.74 10.24
CA PHE A 246 9.96 -5.98 9.06
C PHE A 246 8.86 -6.70 8.27
N GLY A 247 7.82 -5.94 7.91
CA GLY A 247 6.70 -6.45 7.12
C GLY A 247 6.37 -5.58 5.92
N VAL A 248 6.10 -6.23 4.79
CA VAL A 248 5.79 -5.60 3.50
C VAL A 248 4.33 -5.84 3.11
N VAL A 249 3.71 -4.83 2.53
CA VAL A 249 2.39 -4.93 1.88
C VAL A 249 2.55 -4.64 0.39
N LEU A 250 2.15 -5.57 -0.45
CA LEU A 250 2.12 -5.42 -1.90
C LEU A 250 0.69 -5.02 -2.30
N VAL A 251 0.51 -3.75 -2.64
CA VAL A 251 -0.80 -3.15 -2.87
C VAL A 251 -1.04 -2.98 -4.36
N GLU A 252 -2.20 -3.38 -4.86
CA GLU A 252 -2.59 -3.27 -6.28
C GLU A 252 -1.66 -4.01 -7.25
N GLY A 253 -1.13 -5.17 -6.83
CA GLY A 253 -0.17 -5.96 -7.62
C GLY A 253 -0.76 -7.24 -8.24
N GLY A 254 -2.06 -7.52 -8.06
CA GLY A 254 -2.65 -8.82 -8.34
C GLY A 254 -2.13 -9.91 -7.41
N VAL A 255 -2.67 -11.12 -7.48
CA VAL A 255 -2.37 -12.18 -6.51
C VAL A 255 -2.00 -13.52 -7.15
N SER A 256 -2.48 -13.80 -8.37
CA SER A 256 -2.37 -15.14 -9.00
C SER A 256 -0.93 -15.57 -9.31
N TRP A 257 0.01 -14.63 -9.35
CA TRP A 257 1.42 -14.88 -9.64
C TRP A 257 2.23 -15.42 -8.44
N VAL A 258 1.70 -15.31 -7.23
CA VAL A 258 2.47 -15.55 -5.98
C VAL A 258 2.94 -16.99 -5.87
N ALA A 259 2.03 -17.97 -5.94
CA ALA A 259 2.39 -19.38 -5.75
C ALA A 259 3.38 -19.89 -6.82
N PRO A 260 3.17 -19.70 -8.13
CA PRO A 260 4.13 -20.11 -9.14
C PRO A 260 5.51 -19.46 -9.02
N LEU A 261 5.56 -18.18 -8.65
CA LEU A 261 6.82 -17.48 -8.41
C LEU A 261 7.61 -18.13 -7.28
N LEU A 262 6.95 -18.45 -6.17
CA LEU A 262 7.59 -19.04 -5.00
C LEU A 262 8.06 -20.47 -5.27
N TRP A 263 7.28 -21.28 -5.98
CA TRP A 263 7.72 -22.62 -6.37
C TRP A 263 8.99 -22.56 -7.22
N ARG A 264 9.04 -21.61 -8.14
CA ARG A 264 10.25 -21.39 -8.95
C ARG A 264 11.41 -20.95 -8.07
N LEU A 265 11.20 -19.98 -7.18
CA LEU A 265 12.27 -19.45 -6.33
C LEU A 265 12.78 -20.50 -5.34
N ASP A 266 11.93 -21.33 -4.76
CA ASP A 266 12.34 -22.43 -3.88
C ASP A 266 13.16 -23.49 -4.63
N ALA A 267 12.81 -23.76 -5.89
CA ALA A 267 13.58 -24.69 -6.72
C ALA A 267 14.98 -24.14 -7.04
N GLU A 268 15.07 -22.86 -7.42
CA GLU A 268 16.34 -22.18 -7.68
C GLU A 268 17.19 -22.09 -6.39
N TRP A 269 16.60 -21.75 -5.25
CA TRP A 269 17.29 -21.69 -3.97
C TRP A 269 17.91 -23.01 -3.57
N LYS A 270 17.25 -24.15 -3.81
CA LYS A 270 17.82 -25.48 -3.55
C LYS A 270 19.10 -25.73 -4.33
N ALA A 271 19.18 -25.23 -5.56
CA ALA A 271 20.34 -25.39 -6.44
C ALA A 271 21.43 -24.33 -6.19
N LEU A 272 21.05 -23.10 -5.85
CA LEU A 272 21.92 -21.91 -5.82
C LEU A 272 22.15 -21.36 -4.40
N ARG A 273 21.99 -22.17 -3.38
CA ARG A 273 22.14 -21.75 -1.95
C ARG A 273 23.41 -20.98 -1.65
N SER A 274 24.48 -21.28 -2.34
CA SER A 274 25.78 -20.62 -2.14
C SER A 274 25.78 -19.14 -2.54
N GLU A 275 24.82 -18.70 -3.37
CA GLU A 275 24.69 -17.29 -3.75
C GLU A 275 23.99 -16.46 -2.67
N VAL A 276 23.14 -17.10 -1.88
CA VAL A 276 22.31 -16.47 -0.83
C VAL A 276 22.47 -17.21 0.52
N PRO A 277 23.71 -17.35 1.03
CA PRO A 277 24.01 -18.19 2.20
C PRO A 277 23.37 -17.70 3.51
N TRP A 278 22.85 -16.48 3.54
CA TRP A 278 22.15 -15.90 4.69
C TRP A 278 20.71 -16.41 4.84
N LEU A 279 20.10 -17.00 3.80
CA LEU A 279 18.75 -17.55 3.92
C LEU A 279 18.78 -18.86 4.73
N THR A 280 18.06 -18.89 5.85
CA THR A 280 18.02 -20.03 6.77
C THR A 280 16.92 -21.04 6.44
N LYS A 281 15.88 -20.60 5.71
CA LYS A 281 14.72 -21.40 5.29
C LYS A 281 14.38 -21.14 3.83
N ALA A 282 13.48 -21.94 3.25
CA ALA A 282 13.06 -21.75 1.85
C ALA A 282 12.38 -20.38 1.67
N PRO A 283 12.56 -19.71 0.52
CA PRO A 283 11.95 -18.40 0.26
C PRO A 283 10.45 -18.33 0.53
N SER A 284 9.68 -19.36 0.19
CA SER A 284 8.23 -19.41 0.46
C SER A 284 7.87 -19.37 1.95
N GLU A 285 8.75 -19.86 2.84
CA GLU A 285 8.52 -19.92 4.28
C GLU A 285 8.58 -18.55 4.98
N TYR A 286 9.06 -17.48 4.27
CA TYR A 286 9.06 -16.11 4.81
C TYR A 286 7.73 -15.37 4.62
N LEU A 287 6.89 -15.80 3.66
CA LEU A 287 5.72 -15.01 3.28
C LEU A 287 4.77 -14.75 4.43
N ARG A 288 4.38 -15.78 5.13
CA ARG A 288 3.37 -15.69 6.19
C ARG A 288 3.72 -14.68 7.27
N ASP A 289 5.00 -14.60 7.61
CA ASP A 289 5.49 -13.74 8.69
C ASP A 289 5.73 -12.29 8.21
N HIS A 290 6.09 -12.11 6.92
CA HIS A 290 6.64 -10.85 6.44
C HIS A 290 5.85 -10.16 5.31
N VAL A 291 4.92 -10.85 4.64
CA VAL A 291 4.28 -10.31 3.44
C VAL A 291 2.76 -10.33 3.56
N ARG A 292 2.13 -9.25 3.13
CA ARG A 292 0.69 -9.19 2.85
C ARG A 292 0.48 -8.67 1.44
N LEU A 293 -0.65 -9.06 0.85
CA LEU A 293 -1.09 -8.57 -0.46
C LEU A 293 -2.48 -7.96 -0.31
N SER A 294 -2.74 -6.88 -1.04
CA SER A 294 -4.11 -6.41 -1.24
C SER A 294 -4.79 -7.21 -2.36
N SER A 295 -6.11 -7.32 -2.29
CA SER A 295 -6.86 -8.15 -3.24
C SER A 295 -7.08 -7.49 -4.59
N GLN A 296 -7.20 -6.16 -4.65
CA GLN A 296 -7.45 -5.45 -5.89
C GLN A 296 -6.13 -5.23 -6.67
N PRO A 297 -6.10 -5.32 -8.01
CA PRO A 297 -7.15 -5.87 -8.87
C PRO A 297 -7.21 -7.41 -8.78
N LEU A 298 -8.40 -7.93 -8.51
CA LEU A 298 -8.56 -9.37 -8.38
C LEU A 298 -8.73 -10.02 -9.77
N GLU A 299 -7.92 -11.00 -10.07
CA GLU A 299 -8.06 -11.76 -11.31
C GLU A 299 -9.35 -12.58 -11.31
N ASN A 300 -10.15 -12.46 -12.38
CA ASN A 300 -11.46 -13.09 -12.51
C ASN A 300 -11.47 -14.17 -13.60
N PRO A 301 -11.09 -15.43 -13.30
CA PRO A 301 -11.20 -16.53 -14.25
C PRO A 301 -12.66 -16.92 -14.48
N ASP A 302 -13.01 -17.41 -15.69
CA ASP A 302 -14.36 -17.91 -16.02
C ASP A 302 -14.87 -18.97 -15.04
N ASN A 303 -13.98 -19.81 -14.53
CA ASN A 303 -14.30 -20.76 -13.47
C ASN A 303 -13.80 -20.25 -12.12
N PRO A 304 -14.71 -19.81 -11.22
CA PRO A 304 -14.33 -19.30 -9.90
C PRO A 304 -13.50 -20.27 -9.05
N GLN A 305 -13.62 -21.58 -9.30
CA GLN A 305 -12.85 -22.61 -8.57
C GLN A 305 -11.34 -22.48 -8.83
N HIS A 306 -10.93 -21.93 -9.98
CA HIS A 306 -9.52 -21.68 -10.26
C HIS A 306 -8.95 -20.62 -9.30
N LEU A 307 -9.70 -19.54 -9.04
CA LEU A 307 -9.28 -18.51 -8.08
C LEU A 307 -9.21 -19.05 -6.64
N LEU A 308 -10.20 -19.87 -6.24
CA LEU A 308 -10.16 -20.51 -4.91
C LEU A 308 -8.96 -21.44 -4.75
N SER A 309 -8.58 -22.16 -5.81
CA SER A 309 -7.38 -23.00 -5.80
C SER A 309 -6.10 -22.15 -5.68
N ILE A 310 -6.05 -21.00 -6.33
CA ILE A 310 -4.94 -20.03 -6.18
C ILE A 310 -4.87 -19.53 -4.75
N PHE A 311 -5.99 -19.17 -4.14
CA PHE A 311 -6.05 -18.72 -2.74
C PHE A 311 -5.50 -19.78 -1.77
N GLU A 312 -5.84 -21.06 -1.98
CA GLU A 312 -5.29 -22.16 -1.20
C GLU A 312 -3.75 -22.27 -1.40
N MET A 313 -3.28 -22.24 -2.65
CA MET A 313 -1.85 -22.40 -2.99
C MET A 313 -0.97 -21.26 -2.47
N MET A 314 -1.51 -20.04 -2.36
CA MET A 314 -0.77 -18.88 -1.88
C MET A 314 -0.94 -18.60 -0.38
N ASP A 315 -1.70 -19.42 0.36
CA ASP A 315 -2.03 -19.19 1.78
C ASP A 315 -2.83 -17.88 2.00
N ALA A 316 -3.81 -17.60 1.12
CA ALA A 316 -4.59 -16.36 1.17
C ALA A 316 -5.28 -16.12 2.52
N GLU A 317 -5.61 -17.19 3.26
CA GLU A 317 -6.18 -17.13 4.61
C GLU A 317 -5.31 -16.29 5.55
N HIS A 318 -3.99 -16.25 5.34
CA HIS A 318 -3.06 -15.54 6.23
C HIS A 318 -2.44 -14.30 5.61
N ILE A 319 -2.35 -14.22 4.27
CA ILE A 319 -1.59 -13.15 3.63
C ILE A 319 -2.41 -12.18 2.79
N LEU A 320 -3.67 -12.50 2.46
CA LEU A 320 -4.51 -11.65 1.62
C LEU A 320 -5.36 -10.71 2.47
N MET A 321 -5.40 -9.44 2.11
CA MET A 321 -6.21 -8.39 2.72
C MET A 321 -7.13 -7.78 1.66
N PHE A 322 -8.36 -7.45 2.03
CA PHE A 322 -9.30 -6.78 1.15
C PHE A 322 -8.82 -5.37 0.81
N ALA A 323 -9.00 -4.98 -0.44
CA ALA A 323 -8.83 -3.63 -0.94
C ALA A 323 -9.86 -3.33 -2.02
N SER A 324 -10.34 -2.09 -2.06
CA SER A 324 -11.29 -1.66 -3.07
C SER A 324 -10.68 -0.84 -4.19
N ASP A 325 -9.57 -0.16 -3.93
CA ASP A 325 -8.96 0.84 -4.80
C ASP A 325 -9.88 2.04 -5.10
N TYR A 326 -10.71 2.41 -4.11
CA TYR A 326 -11.60 3.57 -4.26
C TYR A 326 -10.77 4.87 -4.37
N PRO A 327 -11.04 5.78 -5.32
CA PRO A 327 -12.18 5.80 -6.24
C PRO A 327 -11.83 5.41 -7.70
N HIS A 328 -10.83 4.58 -7.92
CA HIS A 328 -10.37 4.24 -9.26
C HIS A 328 -11.44 3.49 -10.10
N TRP A 329 -11.22 3.49 -11.43
CA TRP A 329 -12.18 2.95 -12.41
C TRP A 329 -12.39 1.44 -12.29
N ASP A 330 -11.38 0.71 -11.84
CA ASP A 330 -11.34 -0.73 -11.62
C ASP A 330 -11.63 -1.12 -10.15
N PHE A 331 -12.40 -0.30 -9.47
CA PHE A 331 -12.88 -0.51 -8.11
C PHE A 331 -13.46 -1.92 -7.88
N ASP A 332 -12.92 -2.62 -6.88
CA ASP A 332 -13.38 -3.93 -6.45
C ASP A 332 -14.43 -3.81 -5.33
N SER A 333 -15.70 -3.99 -5.69
CA SER A 333 -16.81 -3.95 -4.74
C SER A 333 -16.71 -5.09 -3.72
N PRO A 334 -16.85 -4.81 -2.40
CA PRO A 334 -16.84 -5.84 -1.36
C PRO A 334 -17.90 -6.92 -1.53
N THR A 335 -18.95 -6.63 -2.30
CA THR A 335 -20.09 -7.52 -2.50
C THR A 335 -20.02 -8.34 -3.78
N HIS A 336 -19.19 -7.95 -4.76
CA HIS A 336 -19.18 -8.53 -6.11
C HIS A 336 -17.80 -8.98 -6.60
N ALA A 337 -16.70 -8.44 -6.07
CA ALA A 337 -15.36 -8.74 -6.58
C ALA A 337 -14.93 -10.20 -6.34
N PHE A 338 -15.41 -10.81 -5.28
CA PHE A 338 -15.03 -12.16 -4.92
C PHE A 338 -16.08 -13.20 -5.31
N PRO A 339 -15.66 -14.42 -5.69
CA PRO A 339 -16.57 -15.55 -5.70
C PRO A 339 -17.09 -15.83 -4.28
N LYS A 340 -18.09 -16.72 -4.18
CA LYS A 340 -18.56 -17.14 -2.86
C LYS A 340 -17.43 -17.81 -2.07
N LEU A 341 -16.93 -17.13 -1.07
CA LEU A 341 -15.88 -17.62 -0.17
C LEU A 341 -16.49 -18.43 1.00
N PRO A 342 -15.76 -19.45 1.50
CA PRO A 342 -16.02 -19.99 2.84
C PRO A 342 -15.99 -18.88 3.90
N GLU A 343 -16.87 -18.95 4.90
CA GLU A 343 -17.06 -17.89 5.89
C GLU A 343 -15.76 -17.53 6.65
N HIS A 344 -14.97 -18.54 7.03
CA HIS A 344 -13.69 -18.30 7.70
C HIS A 344 -12.73 -17.52 6.81
N LEU A 345 -12.60 -17.88 5.52
CA LEU A 345 -11.72 -17.20 4.58
C LEU A 345 -12.20 -15.76 4.30
N ARG A 346 -13.52 -15.57 4.16
CA ARG A 346 -14.10 -14.23 4.01
C ARG A 346 -13.76 -13.34 5.21
N ARG A 347 -13.93 -13.82 6.42
CA ARG A 347 -13.63 -13.08 7.64
C ARG A 347 -12.16 -12.70 7.73
N ARG A 348 -11.26 -13.64 7.39
CA ARG A 348 -9.82 -13.41 7.36
C ARG A 348 -9.45 -12.32 6.36
N ILE A 349 -9.86 -12.45 5.10
CA ILE A 349 -9.51 -11.52 4.02
C ILE A 349 -10.11 -10.13 4.26
N PHE A 350 -11.38 -10.06 4.63
CA PHE A 350 -12.10 -8.78 4.71
C PHE A 350 -11.87 -8.00 6.01
N SER A 351 -11.24 -8.61 7.02
CA SER A 351 -11.06 -7.92 8.31
C SER A 351 -9.84 -8.38 9.11
N GLU A 352 -9.76 -9.67 9.46
CA GLU A 352 -8.85 -10.14 10.49
C GLU A 352 -7.38 -9.99 10.10
N ASN A 353 -7.01 -10.33 8.85
CA ASN A 353 -5.62 -10.20 8.39
C ASN A 353 -5.10 -8.76 8.49
N ALA A 354 -5.91 -7.78 8.09
CA ALA A 354 -5.53 -6.37 8.18
C ALA A 354 -5.48 -5.89 9.63
N ARG A 355 -6.42 -6.32 10.48
CA ARG A 355 -6.42 -5.96 11.91
C ARG A 355 -5.16 -6.47 12.61
N GLU A 356 -4.83 -7.74 12.40
CA GLU A 356 -3.63 -8.34 12.97
C GLU A 356 -2.36 -7.66 12.45
N TRP A 357 -2.33 -7.34 11.16
CA TRP A 357 -1.15 -6.76 10.52
C TRP A 357 -0.85 -5.33 10.96
N TYR A 358 -1.90 -4.52 11.12
CA TYR A 358 -1.78 -3.11 11.50
C TYR A 358 -2.04 -2.84 12.99
N GLY A 359 -2.37 -3.86 13.79
CA GLY A 359 -2.70 -3.69 15.20
C GLY A 359 -4.00 -2.90 15.43
N LEU A 360 -5.01 -3.09 14.57
CA LEU A 360 -6.30 -2.40 14.67
C LEU A 360 -7.25 -3.13 15.62
N ALA A 361 -8.00 -2.35 16.41
CA ALA A 361 -8.95 -2.87 17.39
C ALA A 361 -10.24 -3.46 16.77
#